data_7d2025ebd6e9fa5f17d7fc3bc7f8409b
#
_entry.id   7d2025ebd6e9fa5f17d7fc3bc7f8409b
#
_cell.length_a   1.000
_cell.length_b   1.000
_cell.length_c   1.000
_cell.angle_alpha   90.00
_cell.angle_beta   90.00
_cell.angle_gamma   90.00
#
_symmetry.space_group_name_H-M   'P 1'
#
loop_
_entity.id
_entity.type
_entity.pdbx_description
1 polymer ?
#
loop_
_entity_poly.entity_id
_entity_poly.type
_entity_poly.pdbx_seq_one_letter_code
_entity_poly.pdbx_strand_id
1 'polypeptide(L)'
;SAYYAAIVTGAYRHCIDDIVAGREIDPVWRDEVEHVSHRIYSTGFYYGQPGQYVENSRYIRQWQIVAKVESCDDNGVAVCSLNNKFRVGDELEVVGPDLRPFPIVATNMTDADGNPIDEARTPQMKFTMQLPKPVPAMSMIRRSVDLSAK
;
A
#
# COMPACT_ATOMS: atom_id res chain seq x y z
N SER A 1 1.23 5.31 -11.64
CA SER A 1 1.47 3.92 -11.24
C SER A 1 0.16 3.27 -10.81
N ALA A 2 0.03 1.96 -10.93
CA ALA A 2 -1.17 1.24 -10.48
C ALA A 2 -1.44 1.47 -8.98
N TYR A 3 -0.40 1.56 -8.16
CA TYR A 3 -0.51 1.87 -6.74
C TYR A 3 -1.16 3.23 -6.49
N TYR A 4 -0.70 4.28 -7.17
CA TYR A 4 -1.30 5.61 -7.05
C TYR A 4 -2.80 5.57 -7.37
N ALA A 5 -3.15 4.98 -8.52
CA ALA A 5 -4.56 4.89 -8.94
C ALA A 5 -5.40 4.10 -7.92
N ALA A 6 -4.92 2.96 -7.46
CA ALA A 6 -5.64 2.12 -6.50
C ALA A 6 -5.88 2.84 -5.16
N ILE A 7 -4.85 3.44 -4.58
CA ILE A 7 -4.97 4.09 -3.27
C ILE A 7 -5.86 5.34 -3.35
N VAL A 8 -5.61 6.22 -4.32
CA VAL A 8 -6.40 7.47 -4.43
C VAL A 8 -7.86 7.15 -4.76
N THR A 9 -8.13 6.29 -5.74
CA THR A 9 -9.51 5.92 -6.09
C THR A 9 -10.20 5.21 -4.92
N GLY A 10 -9.51 4.31 -4.23
CA GLY A 10 -10.03 3.60 -3.06
C GLY A 10 -10.40 4.56 -1.93
N ALA A 11 -9.50 5.49 -1.58
CA ALA A 11 -9.76 6.48 -0.54
C ALA A 11 -10.99 7.35 -0.85
N TYR A 12 -11.10 7.87 -2.08
CA TYR A 12 -12.28 8.63 -2.49
C TYR A 12 -13.55 7.78 -2.49
N ARG A 13 -13.48 6.51 -2.92
CA ARG A 13 -14.63 5.61 -2.91
C ARG A 13 -15.14 5.38 -1.50
N HIS A 14 -14.26 5.09 -0.55
CA HIS A 14 -14.64 4.91 0.86
C HIS A 14 -15.25 6.19 1.46
N CYS A 15 -14.70 7.36 1.18
CA CYS A 15 -15.28 8.62 1.62
C CYS A 15 -16.70 8.83 1.07
N ILE A 16 -16.93 8.53 -0.21
CA ILE A 16 -18.26 8.64 -0.84
C ILE A 16 -19.24 7.66 -0.20
N ASP A 17 -18.82 6.41 0.03
CA ASP A 17 -19.67 5.38 0.63
C ASP A 17 -20.04 5.71 2.07
N ASP A 18 -19.13 6.29 2.84
CA ASP A 18 -19.42 6.77 4.20
C ASP A 18 -20.45 7.90 4.18
N ILE A 19 -20.29 8.89 3.30
CA ILE A 19 -21.24 10.00 3.16
C ILE A 19 -22.63 9.48 2.76
N VAL A 20 -22.70 8.63 1.74
CA VAL A 20 -23.96 8.06 1.24
C VAL A 20 -24.69 7.24 2.32
N ALA A 21 -23.92 6.55 3.15
CA ALA A 21 -24.47 5.77 4.28
C ALA A 21 -24.76 6.61 5.53
N GLY A 22 -24.53 7.92 5.50
CA GLY A 22 -24.71 8.82 6.64
C GLY A 22 -23.71 8.58 7.79
N ARG A 23 -22.57 8.00 7.49
CA ARG A 23 -21.47 7.80 8.45
C ARG A 23 -20.48 8.96 8.41
N GLU A 24 -19.76 9.15 9.50
CA GLU A 24 -18.57 9.99 9.49
C GLU A 24 -17.47 9.35 8.64
N ILE A 25 -16.73 10.18 7.88
CA ILE A 25 -15.59 9.71 7.08
C ILE A 25 -14.48 9.25 8.01
N ASP A 26 -14.02 7.99 7.86
CA ASP A 26 -12.85 7.51 8.59
C ASP A 26 -11.60 8.31 8.17
N PRO A 27 -10.91 8.99 9.11
CA PRO A 27 -9.72 9.78 8.82
C PRO A 27 -8.61 9.01 8.08
N VAL A 28 -8.55 7.69 8.23
CA VAL A 28 -7.55 6.85 7.55
C VAL A 28 -7.56 7.04 6.03
N TRP A 29 -8.72 7.28 5.43
CA TRP A 29 -8.82 7.47 3.98
C TRP A 29 -8.22 8.78 3.50
N ARG A 30 -8.24 9.80 4.36
CA ARG A 30 -7.54 11.05 4.10
C ARG A 30 -6.03 10.85 4.16
N ASP A 31 -5.55 10.11 5.15
CA ASP A 31 -4.13 9.84 5.32
C ASP A 31 -3.59 8.98 4.16
N GLU A 32 -4.42 8.05 3.64
CA GLU A 32 -4.04 7.19 2.51
C GLU A 32 -3.65 7.97 1.24
N VAL A 33 -4.26 9.10 0.94
CA VAL A 33 -3.87 9.89 -0.25
C VAL A 33 -2.49 10.52 -0.10
N GLU A 34 -1.96 10.63 1.11
CA GLU A 34 -0.59 11.09 1.38
C GLU A 34 0.44 9.94 1.33
N HIS A 35 -0.02 8.68 1.37
CA HIS A 35 0.83 7.50 1.31
C HIS A 35 1.29 7.14 -0.11
N VAL A 36 0.82 7.82 -1.13
CA VAL A 36 1.29 7.68 -2.51
C VAL A 36 2.41 8.67 -2.82
N SER A 37 3.16 8.43 -3.90
CA SER A 37 4.16 9.39 -4.36
C SER A 37 3.47 10.60 -4.99
N HIS A 38 3.55 11.75 -4.35
CA HIS A 38 2.89 12.97 -4.77
C HIS A 38 3.82 14.20 -4.62
N ARG A 39 3.44 15.30 -5.23
CA ARG A 39 3.98 16.63 -4.93
C ARG A 39 3.15 17.25 -3.81
N ILE A 40 3.59 18.38 -3.28
CA ILE A 40 2.79 19.13 -2.32
C ILE A 40 1.41 19.39 -2.93
N TYR A 41 0.37 18.97 -2.19
CA TYR A 41 -1.01 19.16 -2.61
C TYR A 41 -1.42 20.63 -2.57
N SER A 42 -2.28 21.02 -3.49
CA SER A 42 -2.94 22.32 -3.50
C SER A 42 -4.41 22.13 -3.85
N THR A 43 -5.21 23.11 -3.55
CA THR A 43 -6.63 23.12 -3.93
C THR A 43 -6.86 23.42 -5.41
N GLY A 44 -5.77 23.58 -6.20
CA GLY A 44 -5.86 23.98 -7.59
C GLY A 44 -6.66 25.30 -7.70
N PHE A 45 -7.51 25.38 -8.69
CA PHE A 45 -8.36 26.58 -8.93
C PHE A 45 -9.67 26.58 -8.16
N TYR A 46 -9.88 25.65 -7.22
CA TYR A 46 -11.17 25.50 -6.54
C TYR A 46 -11.58 26.72 -5.72
N TYR A 47 -10.61 27.43 -5.12
CA TYR A 47 -10.84 28.66 -4.35
C TYR A 47 -10.26 29.92 -5.00
N GLY A 48 -9.91 29.87 -6.29
CA GLY A 48 -9.30 30.96 -7.02
C GLY A 48 -7.98 30.59 -7.66
N GLN A 49 -7.15 31.57 -8.05
CA GLN A 49 -5.82 31.28 -8.59
C GLN A 49 -4.90 30.76 -7.47
N PRO A 50 -4.39 29.53 -7.57
CA PRO A 50 -3.45 29.02 -6.60
C PRO A 50 -2.12 29.73 -6.74
N GLY A 51 -1.48 30.04 -5.62
CA GLY A 51 -0.06 30.39 -5.62
C GLY A 51 0.77 29.25 -6.21
N GLN A 52 1.68 29.53 -7.13
CA GLN A 52 2.62 28.53 -7.59
C GLN A 52 3.65 28.25 -6.49
N TYR A 53 3.71 26.99 -6.04
CA TYR A 53 4.78 26.54 -5.17
C TYR A 53 6.01 26.27 -6.02
N VAL A 54 6.95 27.24 -6.04
CA VAL A 54 8.15 27.20 -6.90
C VAL A 54 9.40 26.65 -6.21
N GLU A 55 9.37 26.44 -4.89
CA GLU A 55 10.57 26.13 -4.13
C GLU A 55 11.09 24.68 -4.32
N ASN A 56 10.21 23.73 -4.63
CA ASN A 56 10.63 22.34 -4.74
C ASN A 56 9.71 21.53 -5.65
N SER A 57 10.26 20.96 -6.71
CA SER A 57 9.54 20.05 -7.61
C SER A 57 9.68 18.57 -7.23
N ARG A 58 10.28 18.26 -6.05
CA ARG A 58 10.54 16.88 -5.64
C ARG A 58 9.25 16.18 -5.25
N TYR A 59 9.20 14.88 -5.57
CA TYR A 59 8.14 13.99 -5.10
C TYR A 59 8.40 13.58 -3.65
N ILE A 60 7.36 13.67 -2.83
CA ILE A 60 7.31 13.07 -1.50
C ILE A 60 7.00 11.59 -1.70
N ARG A 61 7.85 10.70 -1.17
CA ARG A 61 7.66 9.25 -1.23
C ARG A 61 7.98 8.68 0.14
N GLN A 62 6.94 8.44 0.92
CA GLN A 62 7.06 7.90 2.28
C GLN A 62 6.76 6.40 2.35
N TRP A 63 6.19 5.82 1.27
CA TRP A 63 5.80 4.43 1.21
C TRP A 63 6.31 3.75 -0.06
N GLN A 64 6.63 2.47 0.07
CA GLN A 64 7.11 1.63 -1.01
C GLN A 64 6.35 0.31 -1.05
N ILE A 65 5.81 -0.06 -2.21
CA ILE A 65 5.25 -1.40 -2.41
C ILE A 65 6.38 -2.42 -2.41
N VAL A 66 6.22 -3.47 -1.63
CA VAL A 66 7.13 -4.62 -1.60
C VAL A 66 6.56 -5.82 -2.33
N ALA A 67 5.24 -6.04 -2.28
CA ALA A 67 4.60 -7.13 -2.99
C ALA A 67 3.15 -6.83 -3.35
N LYS A 68 2.61 -7.62 -4.28
CA LYS A 68 1.20 -7.65 -4.65
C LYS A 68 0.66 -9.06 -4.38
N VAL A 69 -0.50 -9.13 -3.75
CA VAL A 69 -1.23 -10.39 -3.51
C VAL A 69 -1.96 -10.78 -4.80
N GLU A 70 -1.71 -11.99 -5.28
CA GLU A 70 -2.40 -12.56 -6.43
C GLU A 70 -3.61 -13.40 -6.02
N SER A 71 -3.45 -14.13 -4.94
CA SER A 71 -4.52 -14.89 -4.29
C SER A 71 -4.22 -15.06 -2.81
N CYS A 72 -5.24 -15.31 -2.03
CA CYS A 72 -5.11 -15.65 -0.61
C CYS A 72 -6.18 -16.69 -0.28
N ASP A 73 -5.81 -17.71 0.46
CA ASP A 73 -6.76 -18.72 0.93
C ASP A 73 -7.46 -18.29 2.23
N ASP A 74 -8.43 -19.10 2.67
CA ASP A 74 -9.21 -18.83 3.89
C ASP A 74 -8.38 -18.92 5.18
N ASN A 75 -7.18 -19.51 5.11
CA ASN A 75 -6.22 -19.59 6.22
C ASN A 75 -5.25 -18.41 6.25
N GLY A 76 -5.33 -17.50 5.27
CA GLY A 76 -4.43 -16.35 5.16
C GLY A 76 -3.10 -16.66 4.47
N VAL A 77 -2.96 -17.81 3.80
CA VAL A 77 -1.78 -18.08 2.98
C VAL A 77 -1.91 -17.31 1.67
N ALA A 78 -1.11 -16.28 1.51
CA ALA A 78 -1.13 -15.40 0.35
C ALA A 78 -0.05 -15.80 -0.67
N VAL A 79 -0.44 -15.97 -1.92
CA VAL A 79 0.46 -16.05 -3.07
C VAL A 79 0.73 -14.64 -3.56
N CYS A 80 1.99 -14.26 -3.59
CA CYS A 80 2.42 -12.90 -3.88
C CYS A 80 3.41 -12.84 -5.05
N SER A 81 3.42 -11.69 -5.72
CA SER A 81 4.50 -11.30 -6.64
C SER A 81 5.32 -10.16 -6.05
N LEU A 82 6.64 -10.30 -6.11
CA LEU A 82 7.58 -9.35 -5.53
C LEU A 82 7.73 -8.09 -6.38
N ASN A 83 7.66 -6.93 -5.73
CA ASN A 83 7.97 -5.62 -6.33
C ASN A 83 9.33 -5.07 -5.83
N ASN A 84 9.56 -5.15 -4.54
CA ASN A 84 10.81 -4.68 -3.91
C ASN A 84 11.21 -5.65 -2.81
N LYS A 85 12.51 -5.87 -2.67
CA LYS A 85 13.08 -6.82 -1.71
C LYS A 85 12.66 -6.52 -0.26
N PHE A 86 12.39 -7.58 0.50
CA PHE A 86 12.14 -7.52 1.94
C PHE A 86 12.46 -8.87 2.58
N ARG A 87 12.46 -8.92 3.91
CA ARG A 87 12.87 -10.08 4.70
C ARG A 87 11.80 -10.51 5.68
N VAL A 88 11.90 -11.74 6.12
CA VAL A 88 11.20 -12.22 7.32
C VAL A 88 11.57 -11.31 8.50
N GLY A 89 10.55 -10.89 9.25
CA GLY A 89 10.70 -9.94 10.36
C GLY A 89 10.50 -8.47 10.00
N ASP A 90 10.45 -8.11 8.71
CA ASP A 90 10.15 -6.73 8.31
C ASP A 90 8.72 -6.34 8.72
N GLU A 91 8.58 -5.13 9.25
CA GLU A 91 7.29 -4.51 9.53
C GLU A 91 6.72 -3.95 8.22
N LEU A 92 5.53 -4.41 7.89
CA LEU A 92 4.85 -4.11 6.65
C LEU A 92 3.40 -3.72 6.91
N GLU A 93 2.70 -3.30 5.89
CA GLU A 93 1.28 -2.99 5.95
C GLU A 93 0.57 -3.54 4.72
N VAL A 94 -0.62 -4.09 4.93
CA VAL A 94 -1.50 -4.54 3.85
C VAL A 94 -2.54 -3.49 3.56
N VAL A 95 -2.70 -3.16 2.28
CA VAL A 95 -3.77 -2.30 1.75
C VAL A 95 -4.45 -3.02 0.60
N GLY A 96 -5.72 -2.82 0.42
CA GLY A 96 -6.42 -3.51 -0.68
C GLY A 96 -7.87 -3.08 -0.85
N PRO A 97 -8.55 -3.65 -1.86
CA PRO A 97 -9.95 -3.38 -2.10
C PRO A 97 -10.77 -3.67 -0.83
N ASP A 98 -11.59 -2.71 -0.44
CA ASP A 98 -12.52 -2.81 0.70
C ASP A 98 -11.84 -3.16 2.05
N LEU A 99 -10.54 -2.91 2.17
CA LEU A 99 -9.77 -3.14 3.38
C LEU A 99 -9.29 -1.83 4.01
N ARG A 100 -9.59 -1.66 5.28
CA ARG A 100 -8.86 -0.69 6.09
C ARG A 100 -7.41 -1.17 6.20
N PRO A 101 -6.40 -0.31 5.92
CA PRO A 101 -4.99 -0.67 6.06
C PRO A 101 -4.68 -1.27 7.43
N PHE A 102 -3.86 -2.31 7.47
CA PHE A 102 -3.48 -2.95 8.73
C PHE A 102 -2.03 -3.43 8.72
N PRO A 103 -1.32 -3.32 9.87
CA PRO A 103 0.06 -3.73 10.00
C PRO A 103 0.20 -5.25 10.02
N ILE A 104 1.33 -5.72 9.50
CA ILE A 104 1.77 -7.11 9.56
C ILE A 104 3.28 -7.18 9.79
N VAL A 105 3.75 -8.35 10.22
CA VAL A 105 5.16 -8.71 10.19
C VAL A 105 5.33 -9.84 9.19
N ALA A 106 6.33 -9.74 8.31
CA ALA A 106 6.61 -10.78 7.33
C ALA A 106 7.00 -12.09 8.02
N THR A 107 6.25 -13.16 7.79
CA THR A 107 6.48 -14.46 8.41
C THR A 107 6.18 -15.60 7.44
N ASN A 108 6.78 -16.77 7.68
CA ASN A 108 6.47 -18.01 6.98
C ASN A 108 6.48 -17.83 5.45
N MET A 109 7.60 -17.33 4.93
CA MET A 109 7.75 -17.14 3.49
C MET A 109 8.30 -18.40 2.85
N THR A 110 7.74 -18.79 1.69
CA THR A 110 8.27 -19.88 0.85
C THR A 110 8.38 -19.42 -0.60
N ASP A 111 9.35 -20.00 -1.33
CA ASP A 111 9.45 -19.79 -2.78
C ASP A 111 8.36 -20.56 -3.54
N ALA A 112 8.40 -20.49 -4.89
CA ALA A 112 7.43 -21.17 -5.75
C ALA A 112 7.49 -22.71 -5.66
N ASP A 113 8.61 -23.27 -5.20
CA ASP A 113 8.84 -24.69 -5.02
C ASP A 113 8.47 -25.18 -3.60
N GLY A 114 8.03 -24.26 -2.73
CA GLY A 114 7.64 -24.53 -1.35
C GLY A 114 8.80 -24.56 -0.35
N ASN A 115 10.01 -24.17 -0.75
CA ASN A 115 11.14 -24.09 0.17
C ASN A 115 11.06 -22.83 1.01
N PRO A 116 11.33 -22.89 2.33
CA PRO A 116 11.40 -21.72 3.18
C PRO A 116 12.45 -20.71 2.69
N ILE A 117 12.11 -19.45 2.73
CA ILE A 117 13.03 -18.35 2.39
C ILE A 117 13.00 -17.28 3.48
N ASP A 118 14.17 -16.71 3.78
CA ASP A 118 14.31 -15.60 4.72
C ASP A 118 14.20 -14.23 4.05
N GLU A 119 14.40 -14.18 2.73
CA GLU A 119 14.37 -12.94 1.94
C GLU A 119 13.74 -13.18 0.57
N ALA A 120 12.81 -12.32 0.19
CA ALA A 120 12.33 -12.19 -1.18
C ALA A 120 13.12 -11.08 -1.87
N ARG A 121 13.93 -11.42 -2.90
CA ARG A 121 14.88 -10.47 -3.50
C ARG A 121 14.85 -10.35 -5.02
N THR A 122 14.39 -11.40 -5.72
CA THR A 122 14.36 -11.40 -7.18
C THR A 122 13.10 -10.69 -7.68
N PRO A 123 13.20 -9.61 -8.47
CA PRO A 123 12.03 -8.91 -8.99
C PRO A 123 11.05 -9.85 -9.68
N GLN A 124 9.76 -9.65 -9.40
CA GLN A 124 8.64 -10.45 -9.93
C GLN A 124 8.63 -11.94 -9.52
N MET A 125 9.51 -12.39 -8.61
CA MET A 125 9.41 -13.75 -8.10
C MET A 125 8.06 -13.99 -7.45
N LYS A 126 7.57 -15.21 -7.60
CA LYS A 126 6.41 -15.70 -6.86
C LYS A 126 6.88 -16.29 -5.55
N PHE A 127 6.14 -16.00 -4.50
CA PHE A 127 6.38 -16.54 -3.18
C PHE A 127 5.06 -16.62 -2.41
N THR A 128 5.03 -17.40 -1.35
CA THR A 128 3.91 -17.38 -0.41
C THR A 128 4.34 -16.77 0.92
N MET A 129 3.39 -16.20 1.63
CA MET A 129 3.58 -15.77 3.00
C MET A 129 2.29 -15.91 3.82
N GLN A 130 2.42 -16.03 5.14
CA GLN A 130 1.30 -16.08 6.04
C GLN A 130 0.84 -14.68 6.39
N LEU A 131 -0.42 -14.38 6.16
CA LEU A 131 -1.11 -13.18 6.64
C LEU A 131 -1.99 -13.51 7.86
N PRO A 132 -2.27 -12.55 8.75
CA PRO A 132 -3.08 -12.77 9.94
C PRO A 132 -4.57 -13.02 9.62
N LYS A 133 -5.00 -12.68 8.42
CA LYS A 133 -6.35 -12.91 7.92
C LYS A 133 -6.36 -12.97 6.39
N PRO A 134 -7.37 -13.60 5.78
CA PRO A 134 -7.57 -13.56 4.34
C PRO A 134 -7.71 -12.14 3.82
N VAL A 135 -7.16 -11.90 2.63
CA VAL A 135 -7.27 -10.62 1.93
C VAL A 135 -7.66 -10.86 0.46
N PRO A 136 -8.38 -9.93 -0.18
CA PRO A 136 -8.74 -10.08 -1.58
C PRO A 136 -7.51 -10.03 -2.49
N ALA A 137 -7.62 -10.68 -3.64
CA ALA A 137 -6.66 -10.50 -4.72
C ALA A 137 -6.52 -9.02 -5.07
N MET A 138 -5.36 -8.64 -5.58
CA MET A 138 -4.97 -7.26 -5.87
C MET A 138 -4.65 -6.41 -4.61
N SER A 139 -4.75 -6.96 -3.40
CA SER A 139 -4.18 -6.32 -2.22
C SER A 139 -2.67 -6.12 -2.41
N MET A 140 -2.16 -5.05 -1.82
CA MET A 140 -0.75 -4.69 -1.92
C MET A 140 -0.12 -4.69 -0.54
N ILE A 141 1.14 -5.11 -0.48
CA ILE A 141 1.95 -5.08 0.73
C ILE A 141 2.96 -3.96 0.57
N ARG A 142 3.03 -3.08 1.54
CA ARG A 142 3.89 -1.89 1.50
C ARG A 142 4.67 -1.72 2.81
N ARG A 143 5.72 -0.92 2.76
CA ARG A 143 6.45 -0.46 3.95
C ARG A 143 6.63 1.05 3.91
N SER A 144 6.78 1.66 5.08
CA SER A 144 7.24 3.04 5.19
C SER A 144 8.72 3.12 4.78
N VAL A 145 9.09 4.23 4.17
CA VAL A 145 10.47 4.53 3.79
C VAL A 145 10.93 5.71 4.64
N ASP A 146 11.92 5.48 5.50
CA ASP A 146 12.55 6.56 6.25
C ASP A 146 13.34 7.45 5.30
N LEU A 147 12.91 8.71 5.16
CA LEU A 147 13.57 9.72 4.33
C LEU A 147 14.78 10.34 5.02
N SER A 148 15.00 10.06 6.31
CA SER A 148 16.12 10.59 7.09
C SER A 148 17.43 9.81 6.90
N ALA A 149 17.37 8.67 6.21
CA ALA A 149 18.51 7.76 5.97
C ALA A 149 19.26 8.04 4.66
N LYS A 150 19.42 9.34 4.28
CA LYS A 150 20.31 9.74 3.15
C LYS A 150 21.30 10.78 3.59
#